data_6effe0c89103a15e791b2897cfd28558
#
_entry.id   6effe0c89103a15e791b2897cfd28558
#
_cell.length_a   1.000
_cell.length_b   1.000
_cell.length_c   1.000
_cell.angle_alpha   90.00
_cell.angle_beta   90.00
_cell.angle_gamma   90.00
#
_symmetry.space_group_name_H-M   'P 1'
#
loop_
_entity.id
_entity.type
_entity.pdbx_description
1 polymer ?
#
loop_
_entity_poly.entity_id
_entity_poly.type
_entity_poly.pdbx_seq_one_letter_code
_entity_poly.pdbx_strand_id
1 'polypeptide(L)'
;MGQRAFKEQMYAQFARLGKALASPARLELLDLLAQGERPVEALALEAALSLANASAHLRVLHQARLVERRKEGLRVYYRLADPAVYRLWSALRQVGERQLAEIDRLVATYLTERETLEALSRDELHQRLAEGTAAVVDVRPAVEYRQGHIAGARSIPLDELAARLDELDPAQEVVAYCRGPYCVFADEAVALLRDRGYAATRYAEGYPEWAAAGLPIAPDERAASA
;
A
#
# COMPACT_ATOMS: atom_id res chain seq x y z
N MET A 1 -5.73 8.13 43.28
CA MET A 1 -4.61 7.73 42.44
C MET A 1 -3.75 8.94 42.14
N GLY A 2 -2.45 8.91 42.41
CA GLY A 2 -1.57 10.06 42.16
C GLY A 2 -1.36 10.29 40.65
N GLN A 3 -1.14 11.53 40.26
CA GLN A 3 -0.88 11.95 38.86
C GLN A 3 0.24 11.12 38.18
N ARG A 4 1.23 10.67 38.96
CA ARG A 4 2.33 9.82 38.47
C ARG A 4 1.84 8.45 38.04
N ALA A 5 1.04 7.78 38.85
CA ALA A 5 0.48 6.45 38.56
C ALA A 5 -0.43 6.49 37.31
N PHE A 6 -1.20 7.57 37.15
CA PHE A 6 -1.99 7.78 35.92
C PHE A 6 -1.10 7.83 34.68
N LYS A 7 -0.03 8.67 34.69
CA LYS A 7 0.89 8.77 33.55
C LYS A 7 1.56 7.44 33.23
N GLU A 8 2.00 6.71 34.23
CA GLU A 8 2.62 5.38 34.03
C GLU A 8 1.67 4.40 33.34
N GLN A 9 0.41 4.36 33.77
CA GLN A 9 -0.59 3.51 33.13
C GLN A 9 -0.89 3.94 31.69
N MET A 10 -0.98 5.24 31.42
CA MET A 10 -1.20 5.77 30.06
C MET A 10 -0.04 5.40 29.14
N TYR A 11 1.20 5.66 29.53
CA TYR A 11 2.37 5.30 28.72
C TYR A 11 2.52 3.80 28.52
N ALA A 12 2.12 2.97 29.48
CA ALA A 12 2.08 1.53 29.32
C ALA A 12 1.14 1.08 28.19
N GLN A 13 -0.01 1.77 28.00
CA GLN A 13 -0.91 1.47 26.88
C GLN A 13 -0.28 1.88 25.52
N PHE A 14 0.36 3.06 25.43
CA PHE A 14 1.06 3.46 24.21
C PHE A 14 2.23 2.51 23.90
N ALA A 15 2.97 2.09 24.90
CA ALA A 15 4.05 1.12 24.76
C ALA A 15 3.57 -0.23 24.20
N ARG A 16 2.32 -0.65 24.47
CA ARG A 16 1.73 -1.86 23.86
C ARG A 16 1.65 -1.75 22.33
N LEU A 17 1.28 -0.58 21.80
CA LEU A 17 1.24 -0.34 20.35
C LEU A 17 2.67 -0.41 19.78
N GLY A 18 3.64 0.27 20.41
CA GLY A 18 5.04 0.22 19.99
C GLY A 18 5.59 -1.23 19.97
N LYS A 19 5.30 -2.03 21.00
CA LYS A 19 5.71 -3.45 21.04
C LYS A 19 5.05 -4.26 19.93
N ALA A 20 3.80 -3.97 19.57
CA ALA A 20 3.13 -4.65 18.48
C ALA A 20 3.74 -4.29 17.11
N LEU A 21 4.28 -3.10 16.94
CA LEU A 21 4.97 -2.68 15.71
C LEU A 21 6.42 -3.18 15.61
N ALA A 22 7.07 -3.52 16.70
CA ALA A 22 8.49 -3.91 16.76
C ALA A 22 8.74 -5.32 16.16
N SER A 23 8.40 -5.50 14.87
CA SER A 23 8.67 -6.76 14.13
C SER A 23 8.54 -6.50 12.63
N PRO A 24 9.56 -6.83 11.81
CA PRO A 24 9.48 -6.66 10.35
C PRO A 24 8.23 -7.33 9.75
N ALA A 25 7.96 -8.59 10.08
CA ALA A 25 6.80 -9.31 9.57
C ALA A 25 5.46 -8.65 9.93
N ARG A 26 5.34 -8.00 11.09
CA ARG A 26 4.11 -7.29 11.44
C ARG A 26 3.95 -5.96 10.70
N LEU A 27 5.05 -5.25 10.43
CA LEU A 27 5.03 -4.05 9.60
C LEU A 27 4.64 -4.39 8.17
N GLU A 28 5.19 -5.45 7.60
CA GLU A 28 4.83 -5.95 6.26
C GLU A 28 3.36 -6.38 6.18
N LEU A 29 2.84 -7.08 7.19
CA LEU A 29 1.42 -7.43 7.24
C LEU A 29 0.50 -6.19 7.32
N LEU A 30 0.90 -5.14 8.02
CA LEU A 30 0.16 -3.88 8.04
C LEU A 30 0.19 -3.17 6.68
N ASP A 31 1.32 -3.21 5.99
CA ASP A 31 1.48 -2.66 4.63
C ASP A 31 0.58 -3.38 3.62
N LEU A 32 0.54 -4.71 3.67
CA LEU A 32 -0.36 -5.52 2.86
C LEU A 32 -1.84 -5.24 3.18
N LEU A 33 -2.19 -5.08 4.46
CA LEU A 33 -3.55 -4.76 4.88
C LEU A 33 -3.96 -3.31 4.57
N ALA A 34 -3.01 -2.42 4.30
CA ALA A 34 -3.30 -1.09 3.79
C ALA A 34 -3.87 -1.11 2.36
N GLN A 35 -3.64 -2.19 1.61
CA GLN A 35 -4.21 -2.41 0.28
C GLN A 35 -5.66 -2.91 0.32
N GLY A 36 -6.15 -3.33 1.49
CA GLY A 36 -7.50 -3.84 1.67
C GLY A 36 -7.59 -5.08 2.55
N GLU A 37 -8.81 -5.56 2.77
CA GLU A 37 -9.10 -6.74 3.57
C GLU A 37 -8.62 -8.02 2.88
N ARG A 38 -7.99 -8.93 3.63
CA ARG A 38 -7.43 -10.19 3.08
C ARG A 38 -7.58 -11.38 4.01
N PRO A 39 -7.75 -12.60 3.47
CA PRO A 39 -7.68 -13.81 4.26
C PRO A 39 -6.25 -14.09 4.72
N VAL A 40 -6.10 -14.75 5.88
CA VAL A 40 -4.79 -15.05 6.47
C VAL A 40 -3.89 -15.86 5.54
N GLU A 41 -4.45 -16.71 4.71
CA GLU A 41 -3.71 -17.53 3.73
C GLU A 41 -3.02 -16.66 2.67
N ALA A 42 -3.71 -15.63 2.16
CA ALA A 42 -3.14 -14.70 1.20
C ALA A 42 -2.03 -13.85 1.83
N LEU A 43 -2.25 -13.36 3.05
CA LEU A 43 -1.24 -12.62 3.81
C LEU A 43 0.01 -13.46 4.09
N ALA A 44 -0.17 -14.74 4.44
CA ALA A 44 0.94 -15.66 4.68
C ALA A 44 1.77 -15.89 3.41
N LEU A 45 1.09 -16.09 2.27
CA LEU A 45 1.75 -16.31 0.98
C LEU A 45 2.56 -15.07 0.55
N GLU A 46 1.96 -13.89 0.61
CA GLU A 46 2.61 -12.65 0.15
C GLU A 46 3.76 -12.20 1.04
N ALA A 47 3.63 -12.37 2.36
CA ALA A 47 4.71 -12.07 3.31
C ALA A 47 5.75 -13.20 3.42
N ALA A 48 5.69 -14.23 2.57
CA ALA A 48 6.57 -15.40 2.62
C ALA A 48 6.64 -16.07 4.02
N LEU A 49 5.52 -16.07 4.74
CA LEU A 49 5.40 -16.67 6.08
C LEU A 49 4.67 -18.01 6.03
N SER A 50 4.95 -18.88 6.98
CA SER A 50 4.05 -20.00 7.22
C SER A 50 2.70 -19.50 7.75
N LEU A 51 1.61 -20.22 7.47
CA LEU A 51 0.28 -19.88 7.95
C LEU A 51 0.22 -19.72 9.48
N ALA A 52 0.96 -20.57 10.19
CA ALA A 52 1.07 -20.52 11.66
C ALA A 52 1.73 -19.22 12.13
N ASN A 53 2.83 -18.80 11.47
CA ASN A 53 3.55 -17.57 11.81
C ASN A 53 2.70 -16.33 11.47
N ALA A 54 2.10 -16.26 10.28
CA ALA A 54 1.20 -15.18 9.91
C ALA A 54 0.04 -15.04 10.92
N SER A 55 -0.60 -16.16 11.30
CA SER A 55 -1.66 -16.18 12.31
C SER A 55 -1.18 -15.70 13.68
N ALA A 56 0.06 -16.04 14.08
CA ALA A 56 0.64 -15.58 15.35
C ALA A 56 0.88 -14.07 15.33
N HIS A 57 1.47 -13.52 14.26
CA HIS A 57 1.70 -12.09 14.10
C HIS A 57 0.39 -11.31 14.04
N LEU A 58 -0.60 -11.76 13.26
CA LEU A 58 -1.92 -11.14 13.16
C LEU A 58 -2.67 -11.16 14.51
N ARG A 59 -2.49 -12.20 15.33
CA ARG A 59 -3.05 -12.24 16.69
C ARG A 59 -2.45 -11.16 17.58
N VAL A 60 -1.13 -10.91 17.50
CA VAL A 60 -0.48 -9.81 18.23
C VAL A 60 -1.03 -8.46 17.80
N LEU A 61 -1.13 -8.22 16.50
CA LEU A 61 -1.72 -6.99 15.95
C LEU A 61 -3.19 -6.81 16.39
N HIS A 62 -3.98 -7.88 16.36
CA HIS A 62 -5.37 -7.84 16.81
C HIS A 62 -5.51 -7.57 18.32
N GLN A 63 -4.66 -8.18 19.17
CA GLN A 63 -4.64 -7.90 20.60
C GLN A 63 -4.24 -6.44 20.90
N ALA A 64 -3.40 -5.84 20.05
CA ALA A 64 -3.06 -4.42 20.11
C ALA A 64 -4.13 -3.51 19.49
N ARG A 65 -5.21 -4.07 18.92
CA ARG A 65 -6.29 -3.36 18.22
C ARG A 65 -5.82 -2.57 16.99
N LEU A 66 -4.75 -3.04 16.36
CA LEU A 66 -4.26 -2.46 15.08
C LEU A 66 -4.96 -3.09 13.88
N VAL A 67 -5.48 -4.30 14.02
CA VAL A 67 -6.25 -4.98 12.98
C VAL A 67 -7.54 -5.55 13.56
N GLU A 68 -8.56 -5.63 12.75
CA GLU A 68 -9.79 -6.36 12.98
C GLU A 68 -9.80 -7.67 12.24
N ARG A 69 -10.62 -8.60 12.70
CA ARG A 69 -10.83 -9.88 12.02
C ARG A 69 -12.31 -10.19 11.90
N ARG A 70 -12.68 -10.80 10.80
CA ARG A 70 -14.00 -11.44 10.64
C ARG A 70 -13.82 -12.86 10.13
N LYS A 71 -14.76 -13.71 10.45
CA LYS A 71 -14.80 -15.10 9.97
C LYS A 71 -15.88 -15.21 8.91
N GLU A 72 -15.53 -15.87 7.79
CA GLU A 72 -16.45 -16.19 6.71
C GLU A 72 -16.23 -17.65 6.28
N GLY A 73 -17.14 -18.51 6.65
CA GLY A 73 -16.97 -19.95 6.48
C GLY A 73 -15.76 -20.49 7.23
N LEU A 74 -14.83 -21.06 6.50
CA LEU A 74 -13.57 -21.60 7.02
C LEU A 74 -12.43 -20.58 7.01
N ARG A 75 -12.61 -19.42 6.37
CA ARG A 75 -11.58 -18.38 6.22
C ARG A 75 -11.69 -17.31 7.29
N VAL A 76 -10.52 -16.77 7.68
CA VAL A 76 -10.42 -15.63 8.58
C VAL A 76 -9.80 -14.47 7.81
N TYR A 77 -10.57 -13.40 7.66
CA TYR A 77 -10.15 -12.17 7.00
C TYR A 77 -9.68 -11.16 8.04
N TYR A 78 -8.68 -10.39 7.65
CA TYR A 78 -8.13 -9.30 8.45
C TYR A 78 -8.18 -8.00 7.66
N ARG A 79 -8.36 -6.89 8.38
CA ARG A 79 -8.28 -5.51 7.85
C ARG A 79 -7.63 -4.60 8.88
N LEU A 80 -7.16 -3.45 8.47
CA LEU A 80 -6.78 -2.41 9.43
C LEU A 80 -7.99 -2.01 10.27
N ALA A 81 -7.79 -1.80 11.57
CA ALA A 81 -8.89 -1.46 12.48
C ALA A 81 -9.41 -0.02 12.27
N ASP A 82 -8.53 0.87 11.81
CA ASP A 82 -8.83 2.28 11.59
C ASP A 82 -7.82 2.87 10.59
N PRO A 83 -8.18 3.85 9.75
CA PRO A 83 -7.22 4.57 8.89
C PRO A 83 -6.05 5.20 9.65
N ALA A 84 -6.20 5.50 10.95
CA ALA A 84 -5.11 5.99 11.79
C ALA A 84 -3.97 4.97 11.95
N VAL A 85 -4.25 3.66 11.81
CA VAL A 85 -3.21 2.62 11.85
C VAL A 85 -2.25 2.76 10.67
N TYR A 86 -2.79 3.02 9.48
CA TYR A 86 -1.95 3.30 8.31
C TYR A 86 -1.16 4.60 8.49
N ARG A 87 -1.78 5.67 8.99
CA ARG A 87 -1.06 6.93 9.26
C ARG A 87 0.07 6.76 10.26
N LEU A 88 -0.12 5.93 11.30
CA LEU A 88 0.93 5.58 12.25
C LEU A 88 2.08 4.82 11.58
N TRP A 89 1.78 3.82 10.74
CA TRP A 89 2.77 3.08 9.97
C TRP A 89 3.53 3.99 9.01
N SER A 90 2.83 4.81 8.24
CA SER A 90 3.42 5.78 7.32
C SER A 90 4.32 6.78 8.04
N ALA A 91 3.91 7.29 9.20
CA ALA A 91 4.74 8.19 10.01
C ALA A 91 6.01 7.49 10.55
N LEU A 92 5.91 6.24 10.99
CA LEU A 92 7.07 5.44 11.41
C LEU A 92 8.05 5.24 10.25
N ARG A 93 7.55 4.91 9.06
CA ARG A 93 8.34 4.78 7.83
C ARG A 93 9.07 6.08 7.50
N GLN A 94 8.36 7.21 7.47
CA GLN A 94 8.95 8.53 7.20
C GLN A 94 10.04 8.92 8.20
N VAL A 95 9.89 8.57 9.48
CA VAL A 95 10.95 8.77 10.48
C VAL A 95 12.15 7.89 10.16
N GLY A 96 11.93 6.63 9.80
CA GLY A 96 12.99 5.72 9.36
C GLY A 96 13.76 6.26 8.17
N GLU A 97 13.06 6.68 7.12
CA GLU A 97 13.61 7.28 5.89
C GLU A 97 14.50 8.50 6.16
N ARG A 98 14.11 9.34 7.12
CA ARG A 98 14.86 10.56 7.46
C ARG A 98 16.02 10.33 8.41
N GLN A 99 16.00 9.30 9.23
CA GLN A 99 16.95 9.11 10.33
C GLN A 99 17.90 7.94 10.14
N LEU A 100 17.56 6.98 9.26
CA LEU A 100 18.32 5.74 9.07
C LEU A 100 18.94 5.70 7.67
N ALA A 101 20.20 6.12 7.54
CA ALA A 101 20.96 6.10 6.27
C ALA A 101 21.06 4.67 5.65
N GLU A 102 20.78 3.64 6.42
CA GLU A 102 20.67 2.25 5.97
C GLU A 102 19.52 2.08 4.97
N ILE A 103 18.41 2.81 5.15
CA ILE A 103 17.26 2.75 4.23
C ILE A 103 17.66 3.33 2.88
N ASP A 104 18.35 4.47 2.84
CA ASP A 104 18.84 5.07 1.58
C ASP A 104 19.76 4.09 0.83
N ARG A 105 20.66 3.41 1.57
CA ARG A 105 21.56 2.41 0.97
C ARG A 105 20.80 1.21 0.39
N LEU A 106 19.77 0.74 1.10
CA LEU A 106 18.91 -0.35 0.59
C LEU A 106 18.15 0.09 -0.67
N VAL A 107 17.56 1.28 -0.66
CA VAL A 107 16.88 1.84 -1.84
C VAL A 107 17.84 1.94 -3.01
N ALA A 108 19.02 2.53 -2.83
CA ALA A 108 20.03 2.66 -3.89
C ALA A 108 20.55 1.29 -4.40
N THR A 109 20.56 0.27 -3.55
CA THR A 109 21.04 -1.07 -3.91
C THR A 109 20.00 -1.88 -4.69
N TYR A 110 18.74 -1.84 -4.25
CA TYR A 110 17.68 -2.71 -4.77
C TYR A 110 16.72 -2.03 -5.76
N LEU A 111 16.71 -0.69 -5.79
CA LEU A 111 15.86 0.10 -6.67
C LEU A 111 16.72 1.01 -7.59
N THR A 112 17.82 0.47 -8.10
CA THR A 112 18.85 1.19 -8.88
C THR A 112 18.32 1.88 -10.12
N GLU A 113 17.34 1.30 -10.80
CA GLU A 113 16.76 1.88 -12.02
C GLU A 113 15.77 3.01 -11.72
N ARG A 114 15.35 3.15 -10.47
CA ARG A 114 14.34 4.15 -10.05
C ARG A 114 14.83 5.59 -10.19
N GLU A 115 16.13 5.85 -10.02
CA GLU A 115 16.71 7.19 -10.17
C GLU A 115 16.58 7.74 -11.59
N THR A 116 16.46 6.85 -12.58
CA THR A 116 16.27 7.21 -14.00
C THR A 116 14.79 7.37 -14.39
N LEU A 117 13.87 6.95 -13.53
CA LEU A 117 12.43 7.03 -13.78
C LEU A 117 11.87 8.29 -13.14
N GLU A 118 11.35 9.19 -13.96
CA GLU A 118 10.56 10.31 -13.46
C GLU A 118 9.37 9.82 -12.66
N ALA A 119 9.09 10.50 -11.54
CA ALA A 119 7.97 10.18 -10.68
C ALA A 119 7.12 11.41 -10.43
N LEU A 120 5.83 11.27 -10.60
CA LEU A 120 4.88 12.32 -10.27
C LEU A 120 4.65 12.38 -8.77
N SER A 121 4.63 13.60 -8.26
CA SER A 121 4.12 13.89 -6.93
C SER A 121 2.61 13.67 -6.86
N ARG A 122 2.06 13.68 -5.65
CA ARG A 122 0.62 13.55 -5.41
C ARG A 122 -0.18 14.68 -6.05
N ASP A 123 0.32 15.91 -5.95
CA ASP A 123 -0.37 17.09 -6.48
C ASP A 123 -0.37 17.09 -8.01
N GLU A 124 0.73 16.69 -8.64
CA GLU A 124 0.82 16.54 -10.10
C GLU A 124 -0.11 15.45 -10.62
N LEU A 125 -0.17 14.29 -9.96
CA LEU A 125 -1.09 13.22 -10.35
C LEU A 125 -2.55 13.68 -10.19
N HIS A 126 -2.89 14.35 -9.09
CA HIS A 126 -4.23 14.88 -8.87
C HIS A 126 -4.64 15.89 -9.94
N GLN A 127 -3.72 16.79 -10.31
CA GLN A 127 -3.95 17.75 -11.39
C GLN A 127 -4.20 17.04 -12.73
N ARG A 128 -3.36 16.08 -13.12
CA ARG A 128 -3.51 15.35 -14.39
C ARG A 128 -4.80 14.54 -14.47
N LEU A 129 -5.23 13.95 -13.36
CA LEU A 129 -6.53 13.28 -13.27
C LEU A 129 -7.69 14.26 -13.48
N ALA A 130 -7.64 15.44 -12.85
CA ALA A 130 -8.68 16.47 -12.97
C ALA A 130 -8.75 17.05 -14.39
N GLU A 131 -7.63 17.19 -15.07
CA GLU A 131 -7.51 17.69 -16.44
C GLU A 131 -7.77 16.61 -17.51
N GLY A 132 -7.77 15.32 -17.13
CA GLY A 132 -7.89 14.21 -18.08
C GLY A 132 -6.68 14.05 -19.02
N THR A 133 -5.53 14.59 -18.64
CA THR A 133 -4.32 14.63 -19.49
C THR A 133 -3.47 13.35 -19.42
N ALA A 134 -3.73 12.45 -18.45
CA ALA A 134 -3.04 11.19 -18.32
C ALA A 134 -4.00 10.01 -18.13
N ALA A 135 -3.64 8.85 -18.67
CA ALA A 135 -4.28 7.57 -18.33
C ALA A 135 -3.61 7.00 -17.07
N VAL A 136 -4.35 6.90 -15.97
CA VAL A 136 -3.83 6.35 -14.71
C VAL A 136 -4.12 4.86 -14.65
N VAL A 137 -3.08 4.06 -14.41
CA VAL A 137 -3.14 2.59 -14.39
C VAL A 137 -2.74 2.06 -13.03
N ASP A 138 -3.62 1.26 -12.44
CA ASP A 138 -3.36 0.47 -11.25
C ASP A 138 -2.76 -0.87 -11.66
N VAL A 139 -1.47 -1.06 -11.38
CA VAL A 139 -0.75 -2.29 -11.72
C VAL A 139 -0.71 -3.31 -10.59
N ARG A 140 -1.44 -3.06 -9.50
CA ARG A 140 -1.63 -4.02 -8.42
C ARG A 140 -2.49 -5.20 -8.87
N PRO A 141 -2.44 -6.35 -8.16
CA PRO A 141 -3.39 -7.44 -8.40
C PRO A 141 -4.84 -6.93 -8.40
N ALA A 142 -5.68 -7.44 -9.32
CA ALA A 142 -7.07 -6.99 -9.48
C ALA A 142 -7.91 -7.11 -8.20
N VAL A 143 -7.55 -8.02 -7.28
CA VAL A 143 -8.21 -8.14 -5.97
C VAL A 143 -8.01 -6.90 -5.10
N GLU A 144 -6.86 -6.22 -5.20
CA GLU A 144 -6.57 -4.98 -4.46
C GLU A 144 -7.33 -3.79 -5.06
N TYR A 145 -7.32 -3.69 -6.39
CA TYR A 145 -8.09 -2.68 -7.09
C TYR A 145 -9.58 -2.71 -6.68
N ARG A 146 -10.17 -3.90 -6.61
CA ARG A 146 -11.58 -4.08 -6.18
C ARG A 146 -11.83 -3.66 -4.73
N GLN A 147 -10.82 -3.71 -3.86
CA GLN A 147 -10.94 -3.28 -2.46
C GLN A 147 -10.93 -1.74 -2.32
N GLY A 148 -10.30 -1.06 -3.28
CA GLY A 148 -10.22 0.38 -3.38
C GLY A 148 -9.08 0.81 -4.30
N HIS A 149 -9.30 1.86 -5.06
CA HIS A 149 -8.35 2.38 -6.04
C HIS A 149 -8.49 3.90 -6.22
N ILE A 150 -7.50 4.52 -6.85
CA ILE A 150 -7.54 5.94 -7.22
C ILE A 150 -8.70 6.14 -8.21
N ALA A 151 -9.61 7.07 -7.91
CA ALA A 151 -10.76 7.32 -8.79
C ALA A 151 -10.32 7.71 -10.20
N GLY A 152 -10.89 7.03 -11.20
CA GLY A 152 -10.52 7.22 -12.63
C GLY A 152 -9.38 6.34 -13.11
N ALA A 153 -8.70 5.58 -12.24
CA ALA A 153 -7.68 4.63 -12.66
C ALA A 153 -8.28 3.39 -13.31
N ARG A 154 -7.54 2.79 -14.25
CA ARG A 154 -7.86 1.49 -14.85
C ARG A 154 -7.08 0.38 -14.15
N SER A 155 -7.72 -0.77 -13.94
CA SER A 155 -7.04 -1.96 -13.42
C SER A 155 -6.38 -2.72 -14.56
N ILE A 156 -5.06 -2.66 -14.63
CA ILE A 156 -4.25 -3.50 -15.53
C ILE A 156 -3.10 -4.06 -14.70
N PRO A 157 -3.29 -5.21 -14.04
CA PRO A 157 -2.23 -5.86 -13.27
C PRO A 157 -0.95 -6.03 -14.08
N LEU A 158 0.20 -5.92 -13.42
CA LEU A 158 1.51 -5.96 -14.09
C LEU A 158 1.70 -7.20 -14.98
N ASP A 159 1.26 -8.35 -14.52
CA ASP A 159 1.33 -9.63 -15.26
C ASP A 159 0.40 -9.69 -16.49
N GLU A 160 -0.62 -8.84 -16.55
CA GLU A 160 -1.54 -8.71 -17.67
C GLU A 160 -1.15 -7.55 -18.62
N LEU A 161 -0.30 -6.61 -18.17
CA LEU A 161 -0.05 -5.34 -18.86
C LEU A 161 0.42 -5.54 -20.31
N ALA A 162 1.34 -6.46 -20.54
CA ALA A 162 1.87 -6.73 -21.88
C ALA A 162 0.82 -7.22 -22.89
N ALA A 163 -0.22 -7.91 -22.41
CA ALA A 163 -1.31 -8.45 -23.22
C ALA A 163 -2.46 -7.46 -23.43
N ARG A 164 -2.50 -6.35 -22.65
CA ARG A 164 -3.61 -5.40 -22.61
C ARG A 164 -3.20 -3.96 -22.99
N LEU A 165 -2.09 -3.82 -23.69
CA LEU A 165 -1.60 -2.51 -24.16
C LEU A 165 -2.57 -1.82 -25.12
N ASP A 166 -3.37 -2.55 -25.87
CA ASP A 166 -4.40 -2.06 -26.77
C ASP A 166 -5.54 -1.32 -26.06
N GLU A 167 -5.68 -1.49 -24.75
CA GLU A 167 -6.61 -0.71 -23.92
C GLU A 167 -6.11 0.72 -23.63
N LEU A 168 -4.84 1.02 -23.93
CA LEU A 168 -4.21 2.31 -23.68
C LEU A 168 -4.04 3.08 -24.98
N ASP A 169 -4.35 4.38 -24.96
CA ASP A 169 -4.10 5.27 -26.09
C ASP A 169 -2.59 5.61 -26.16
N PRO A 170 -1.87 5.25 -27.23
CA PRO A 170 -0.45 5.59 -27.35
C PRO A 170 -0.16 7.11 -27.40
N ALA A 171 -1.16 7.93 -27.72
CA ALA A 171 -1.01 9.37 -27.75
C ALA A 171 -1.17 10.03 -26.36
N GLN A 172 -1.68 9.28 -25.37
CA GLN A 172 -1.87 9.76 -24.01
C GLN A 172 -0.74 9.28 -23.09
N GLU A 173 -0.24 10.14 -22.22
CA GLU A 173 0.71 9.72 -21.18
C GLU A 173 0.05 8.73 -20.22
N VAL A 174 0.78 7.67 -19.87
CA VAL A 174 0.36 6.66 -18.90
C VAL A 174 1.06 6.89 -17.58
N VAL A 175 0.29 6.99 -16.49
CA VAL A 175 0.83 7.07 -15.13
C VAL A 175 0.52 5.77 -14.39
N ALA A 176 1.55 4.97 -14.12
CA ALA A 176 1.40 3.74 -13.36
C ALA A 176 1.55 3.98 -11.86
N TYR A 177 0.72 3.32 -11.05
CA TYR A 177 0.90 3.28 -9.60
C TYR A 177 0.71 1.88 -9.04
N CYS A 178 1.28 1.66 -7.84
CA CYS A 178 1.16 0.38 -7.14
C CYS A 178 0.92 0.55 -5.63
N ARG A 179 1.45 -0.35 -4.81
CA ARG A 179 1.19 -0.45 -3.37
C ARG A 179 1.81 0.67 -2.53
N GLY A 180 2.86 1.33 -3.01
CA GLY A 180 3.57 2.35 -2.24
C GLY A 180 5.01 2.57 -2.72
N PRO A 181 5.79 3.39 -2.02
CA PRO A 181 7.09 3.87 -2.48
C PRO A 181 8.16 2.78 -2.65
N TYR A 182 8.00 1.61 -2.08
CA TYR A 182 8.97 0.50 -2.21
C TYR A 182 8.48 -0.64 -3.11
N CYS A 183 7.32 -0.48 -3.74
CA CYS A 183 6.81 -1.45 -4.69
C CYS A 183 7.49 -1.27 -6.05
N VAL A 184 8.00 -2.34 -6.65
CA VAL A 184 8.67 -2.33 -7.95
C VAL A 184 7.70 -2.43 -9.13
N PHE A 185 6.45 -2.82 -8.92
CA PHE A 185 5.49 -3.07 -10.00
C PHE A 185 5.25 -1.85 -10.88
N ALA A 186 5.23 -0.63 -10.31
CA ALA A 186 5.07 0.57 -11.11
C ALA A 186 6.34 0.88 -11.94
N ASP A 187 7.52 0.59 -11.39
CA ASP A 187 8.80 0.77 -12.10
C ASP A 187 8.89 -0.19 -13.29
N GLU A 188 8.56 -1.48 -13.08
CA GLU A 188 8.52 -2.51 -14.13
C GLU A 188 7.45 -2.19 -15.19
N ALA A 189 6.29 -1.71 -14.78
CA ALA A 189 5.23 -1.29 -15.69
C ALA A 189 5.68 -0.12 -16.58
N VAL A 190 6.32 0.91 -16.00
CA VAL A 190 6.84 2.06 -16.75
C VAL A 190 7.93 1.62 -17.72
N ALA A 191 8.84 0.75 -17.32
CA ALA A 191 9.88 0.21 -18.21
C ALA A 191 9.24 -0.53 -19.40
N LEU A 192 8.29 -1.43 -19.15
CA LEU A 192 7.57 -2.16 -20.19
C LEU A 192 6.81 -1.23 -21.15
N LEU A 193 6.13 -0.21 -20.61
CA LEU A 193 5.39 0.76 -21.43
C LEU A 193 6.31 1.57 -22.31
N ARG A 194 7.44 2.07 -21.78
CA ARG A 194 8.45 2.81 -22.55
C ARG A 194 9.08 1.97 -23.66
N ASP A 195 9.38 0.72 -23.40
CA ASP A 195 9.88 -0.24 -24.39
C ASP A 195 8.88 -0.47 -25.55
N ARG A 196 7.60 -0.25 -25.31
CA ARG A 196 6.53 -0.35 -26.32
C ARG A 196 6.14 0.98 -26.94
N GLY A 197 6.90 2.06 -26.65
CA GLY A 197 6.75 3.39 -27.26
C GLY A 197 5.72 4.29 -26.60
N TYR A 198 5.20 3.93 -25.43
CA TYR A 198 4.30 4.80 -24.65
C TYR A 198 5.10 5.85 -23.88
N ALA A 199 4.57 7.08 -23.80
CA ALA A 199 5.00 8.03 -22.77
C ALA A 199 4.48 7.54 -21.42
N ALA A 200 5.38 7.18 -20.51
CA ALA A 200 5.00 6.60 -19.24
C ALA A 200 5.83 7.14 -18.09
N THR A 201 5.16 7.44 -16.98
CA THR A 201 5.74 7.85 -15.71
C THR A 201 5.12 7.03 -14.57
N ARG A 202 5.75 7.06 -13.38
CA ARG A 202 5.16 6.42 -12.21
C ARG A 202 4.65 7.47 -11.23
N TYR A 203 3.68 7.11 -10.41
CA TYR A 203 3.36 7.84 -9.20
C TYR A 203 4.38 7.52 -8.11
N ALA A 204 4.90 8.55 -7.43
CA ALA A 204 5.97 8.40 -6.43
C ALA A 204 5.55 7.58 -5.19
N GLU A 205 4.28 7.62 -4.87
CA GLU A 205 3.66 6.93 -3.74
C GLU A 205 2.76 5.78 -4.24
N GLY A 206 1.77 5.36 -3.46
CA GLY A 206 0.81 4.33 -3.83
C GLY A 206 -0.62 4.67 -3.45
N TYR A 207 -1.50 3.69 -3.63
CA TYR A 207 -2.91 3.83 -3.25
C TYR A 207 -3.11 4.19 -1.77
N PRO A 208 -2.44 3.57 -0.78
CA PRO A 208 -2.66 3.89 0.61
C PRO A 208 -2.30 5.33 0.99
N GLU A 209 -1.23 5.88 0.40
CA GLU A 209 -0.84 7.29 0.61
C GLU A 209 -1.91 8.23 0.04
N TRP A 210 -2.41 7.93 -1.16
CA TRP A 210 -3.48 8.68 -1.81
C TRP A 210 -4.76 8.70 -0.97
N ALA A 211 -5.20 7.53 -0.52
CA ALA A 211 -6.38 7.36 0.33
C ALA A 211 -6.21 8.06 1.69
N ALA A 212 -5.03 7.96 2.31
CA ALA A 212 -4.73 8.60 3.59
C ALA A 212 -4.68 10.12 3.50
N ALA A 213 -4.41 10.68 2.32
CA ALA A 213 -4.49 12.11 2.04
C ALA A 213 -5.93 12.61 1.84
N GLY A 214 -6.93 11.73 1.84
CA GLY A 214 -8.33 12.07 1.63
C GLY A 214 -8.67 12.44 0.19
N LEU A 215 -7.85 12.02 -0.76
CA LEU A 215 -8.07 12.27 -2.19
C LEU A 215 -9.12 11.31 -2.77
N PRO A 216 -9.70 11.62 -3.95
CA PRO A 216 -10.78 10.82 -4.53
C PRO A 216 -10.37 9.36 -4.77
N ILE A 217 -11.13 8.44 -4.17
CA ILE A 217 -11.02 7.00 -4.39
C ILE A 217 -12.34 6.46 -4.92
N ALA A 218 -12.30 5.39 -5.69
CA ALA A 218 -13.51 4.66 -6.02
C ALA A 218 -13.92 3.79 -4.82
N PRO A 219 -15.23 3.67 -4.55
CA PRO A 219 -15.73 2.86 -3.45
C PRO A 219 -15.37 1.39 -3.65
N ASP A 220 -15.19 0.69 -2.54
CA ASP A 220 -15.15 -0.76 -2.50
C ASP A 220 -16.46 -1.31 -3.10
N GLU A 221 -16.38 -2.12 -4.14
CA GLU A 221 -17.57 -2.71 -4.79
C GLU A 221 -18.43 -3.54 -3.82
N ARG A 222 -17.85 -4.03 -2.72
CA ARG A 222 -18.58 -4.74 -1.67
C ARG A 222 -19.38 -3.81 -0.75
N ALA A 223 -18.93 -2.57 -0.55
CA ALA A 223 -19.65 -1.60 0.27
C ALA A 223 -20.88 -1.02 -0.46
N ALA A 224 -20.91 -1.09 -1.78
CA ALA A 224 -22.05 -0.66 -2.59
C ALA A 224 -23.19 -1.70 -2.66
N SER A 225 -22.95 -2.94 -2.17
CA SER A 225 -23.89 -4.06 -2.24
C SER A 225 -24.52 -4.42 -0.88
N ALA A 226 -24.28 -3.64 0.17
CA ALA A 226 -24.83 -3.78 1.52
C ALA A 226 -25.74 -2.61 1.88
#